data_e1798ee70b184cabbb9bb8d9ca02eb7a
#
_entry.id   e1798ee70b184cabbb9bb8d9ca02eb7a
#
_cell.length_a   1.000
_cell.length_b   1.000
_cell.length_c   1.000
_cell.angle_alpha   90.00
_cell.angle_beta   90.00
_cell.angle_gamma   90.00
#
_symmetry.space_group_name_H-M   'P 1'
#
loop_
_entity.id
_entity.type
_entity.pdbx_description
1 polymer ?
#
loop_
_entity_poly.entity_id
_entity_poly.type
_entity_poly.pdbx_seq_one_letter_code
_entity_poly.pdbx_strand_id
1 'polypeptide(L)'
;SKINYKKYNETSDDFYYKMQYYLVRNIAEKSGEANSLKLFLDYKDAWSGNRSNILAEYLNKTKRLNNKIFTAQPLRSHEVIGLQLADLITGAVMYANKPISQQASEAKKELVHFLEVLTSQKLTEGTAPSSEKFNLFFWKPGK
;
A
#
# COMPACT_ATOMS: atom_id res chain seq x y z
N SER A 1 -15.42 -5.77 -8.09
CA SER A 1 -16.65 -5.66 -7.26
C SER A 1 -16.50 -4.43 -6.35
N LYS A 2 -17.54 -3.57 -6.31
CA LYS A 2 -17.53 -2.41 -5.41
C LYS A 2 -17.68 -2.92 -3.97
N ILE A 3 -16.77 -2.50 -3.09
CA ILE A 3 -16.84 -2.82 -1.67
C ILE A 3 -18.09 -2.13 -1.08
N ASN A 4 -18.91 -2.88 -0.38
CA ASN A 4 -20.09 -2.33 0.26
C ASN A 4 -19.72 -1.80 1.67
N TYR A 5 -19.22 -0.58 1.75
CA TYR A 5 -18.82 0.08 3.00
C TYR A 5 -19.98 0.21 4.01
N LYS A 6 -21.22 0.35 3.53
CA LYS A 6 -22.41 0.45 4.40
C LYS A 6 -22.64 -0.79 5.26
N LYS A 7 -22.22 -1.98 4.77
CA LYS A 7 -22.30 -3.24 5.54
C LYS A 7 -21.46 -3.19 6.82
N TYR A 8 -20.40 -2.35 6.85
CA TYR A 8 -19.46 -2.25 7.96
C TYR A 8 -19.61 -0.95 8.75
N ASN A 9 -20.62 -0.14 8.45
CA ASN A 9 -20.78 1.20 9.03
C ASN A 9 -19.56 2.10 8.87
N GLU A 10 -18.77 1.90 7.81
CA GLU A 10 -17.52 2.59 7.54
C GLU A 10 -17.66 3.46 6.29
N THR A 11 -16.92 4.56 6.23
CA THR A 11 -16.73 5.35 5.02
C THR A 11 -15.63 4.70 4.15
N SER A 12 -15.52 5.11 2.88
CA SER A 12 -14.41 4.67 2.02
C SER A 12 -13.05 5.09 2.59
N ASP A 13 -13.02 6.21 3.28
CA ASP A 13 -11.82 6.75 3.90
C ASP A 13 -11.41 5.93 5.13
N ASP A 14 -12.36 5.55 5.99
CA ASP A 14 -12.08 4.67 7.14
C ASP A 14 -11.49 3.34 6.69
N PHE A 15 -12.08 2.76 5.64
CA PHE A 15 -11.55 1.53 5.04
C PHE A 15 -10.12 1.71 4.50
N TYR A 16 -9.83 2.83 3.81
CA TYR A 16 -8.52 3.14 3.27
C TYR A 16 -7.44 3.20 4.37
N TYR A 17 -7.70 3.92 5.48
CA TYR A 17 -6.76 4.02 6.59
C TYR A 17 -6.60 2.71 7.36
N LYS A 18 -7.67 1.95 7.49
CA LYS A 18 -7.62 0.61 8.07
C LYS A 18 -6.73 -0.34 7.25
N MET A 19 -6.84 -0.29 5.92
CA MET A 19 -5.97 -1.08 5.05
C MET A 19 -4.51 -0.62 5.12
N GLN A 20 -4.25 0.68 5.19
CA GLN A 20 -2.90 1.20 5.43
C GLN A 20 -2.31 0.69 6.75
N TYR A 21 -3.09 0.72 7.83
CA TYR A 21 -2.66 0.18 9.11
C TYR A 21 -2.26 -1.30 9.02
N TYR A 22 -3.08 -2.15 8.40
CA TYR A 22 -2.76 -3.56 8.24
C TYR A 22 -1.52 -3.78 7.38
N LEU A 23 -1.37 -3.03 6.29
CA LEU A 23 -0.20 -3.12 5.42
C LEU A 23 1.08 -2.75 6.18
N VAL A 24 1.09 -1.59 6.83
CA VAL A 24 2.26 -1.10 7.58
C VAL A 24 2.58 -2.04 8.74
N ARG A 25 1.58 -2.53 9.46
CA ARG A 25 1.79 -3.51 10.52
C ARG A 25 2.49 -4.76 10.01
N ASN A 26 2.04 -5.34 8.89
CA ASN A 26 2.67 -6.53 8.31
C ASN A 26 4.11 -6.28 7.88
N ILE A 27 4.42 -5.12 7.32
CA ILE A 27 5.78 -4.73 6.94
C ILE A 27 6.64 -4.57 8.20
N ALA A 28 6.12 -3.90 9.23
CA ALA A 28 6.83 -3.64 10.47
C ALA A 28 7.12 -4.91 11.26
N GLU A 29 6.20 -5.87 11.31
CA GLU A 29 6.42 -7.18 11.94
C GLU A 29 7.60 -7.93 11.30
N LYS A 30 7.88 -7.69 10.01
CA LYS A 30 8.95 -8.33 9.24
C LYS A 30 10.24 -7.52 9.17
N SER A 31 10.24 -6.26 9.57
CA SER A 31 11.39 -5.34 9.41
C SER A 31 12.57 -5.59 10.38
N GLY A 32 12.59 -6.73 11.05
CA GLY A 32 13.69 -7.13 11.92
C GLY A 32 13.97 -6.15 13.05
N GLU A 33 15.26 -5.80 13.27
CA GLU A 33 15.74 -4.98 14.38
C GLU A 33 15.50 -3.46 14.23
N ALA A 34 14.86 -3.01 13.15
CA ALA A 34 14.57 -1.58 12.96
C ALA A 34 13.67 -1.06 14.09
N ASN A 35 14.20 -0.18 14.93
CA ASN A 35 13.50 0.38 16.08
C ASN A 35 12.70 1.64 15.74
N SER A 36 12.92 2.25 14.58
CA SER A 36 12.20 3.44 14.11
C SER A 36 11.81 3.28 12.64
N LEU A 37 10.54 3.54 12.36
CA LEU A 37 9.96 3.46 11.02
C LEU A 37 9.28 4.78 10.67
N LYS A 38 9.74 5.42 9.62
CA LYS A 38 9.15 6.65 9.09
C LYS A 38 8.29 6.34 7.87
N LEU A 39 7.02 6.71 7.95
CA LEU A 39 6.03 6.52 6.90
C LEU A 39 5.90 7.81 6.10
N PHE A 40 6.14 7.74 4.81
CA PHE A 40 5.82 8.81 3.87
C PHE A 40 4.52 8.46 3.15
N LEU A 41 3.52 9.33 3.30
CA LEU A 41 2.19 9.13 2.74
C LEU A 41 1.93 10.22 1.70
N ASP A 42 1.29 9.87 0.59
CA ASP A 42 0.91 10.87 -0.38
C ASP A 42 -0.13 11.84 0.19
N TYR A 43 0.09 13.14 -0.04
CA TYR A 43 -0.82 14.19 0.41
C TYR A 43 -2.09 14.17 -0.43
N LYS A 44 -3.19 13.79 0.18
CA LYS A 44 -4.48 13.65 -0.49
C LYS A 44 -5.35 14.90 -0.34
N ASP A 45 -5.41 15.45 0.88
CA ASP A 45 -6.31 16.55 1.24
C ASP A 45 -5.83 17.26 2.53
N ALA A 46 -6.54 18.30 2.93
CA ALA A 46 -6.24 19.07 4.15
C ALA A 46 -6.25 18.24 5.45
N TRP A 47 -6.89 17.09 5.47
CA TRP A 47 -6.96 16.18 6.62
C TRP A 47 -5.82 15.17 6.67
N SER A 48 -4.99 15.10 5.61
CA SER A 48 -3.91 14.12 5.50
C SER A 48 -2.94 14.17 6.68
N GLY A 49 -2.63 15.36 7.20
CA GLY A 49 -1.76 15.52 8.37
C GLY A 49 -2.34 14.90 9.63
N ASN A 50 -3.59 15.20 9.95
CA ASN A 50 -4.26 14.66 11.13
C ASN A 50 -4.40 13.12 11.04
N ARG A 51 -4.79 12.61 9.88
CA ARG A 51 -4.98 11.18 9.65
C ARG A 51 -3.66 10.41 9.69
N SER A 52 -2.57 10.99 9.18
CA SER A 52 -1.23 10.41 9.29
C SER A 52 -0.79 10.26 10.74
N ASN A 53 -1.04 11.28 11.57
CA ASN A 53 -0.75 11.22 13.00
C ASN A 53 -1.56 10.13 13.70
N ILE A 54 -2.85 10.02 13.39
CA ILE A 54 -3.73 8.97 13.92
C ILE A 54 -3.20 7.58 13.54
N LEU A 55 -2.78 7.37 12.28
CA LEU A 55 -2.20 6.10 11.85
C LEU A 55 -0.93 5.76 12.64
N ALA A 56 -0.02 6.73 12.81
CA ALA A 56 1.20 6.54 13.59
C ALA A 56 0.88 6.22 15.06
N GLU A 57 -0.10 6.90 15.65
CA GLU A 57 -0.55 6.65 17.02
C GLU A 57 -1.12 5.22 17.20
N TYR A 58 -1.95 4.75 16.28
CA TYR A 58 -2.46 3.38 16.32
C TYR A 58 -1.35 2.33 16.19
N LEU A 59 -0.36 2.57 15.32
CA LEU A 59 0.80 1.69 15.17
C LEU A 59 1.64 1.66 16.46
N ASN A 60 1.90 2.82 17.06
CA ASN A 60 2.64 2.93 18.33
C ASN A 60 1.93 2.26 19.52
N LYS A 61 0.59 2.19 19.51
CA LYS A 61 -0.22 1.51 20.53
C LYS A 61 -0.34 0.01 20.30
N THR A 62 0.14 -0.50 19.17
CA THR A 62 0.01 -1.92 18.81
C THR A 62 1.01 -2.76 19.59
N LYS A 63 0.54 -3.58 20.54
CA LYS A 63 1.38 -4.39 21.44
C LYS A 63 2.43 -5.26 20.75
N ARG A 64 2.14 -5.79 19.57
CA ARG A 64 3.09 -6.60 18.78
C ARG A 64 4.26 -5.81 18.20
N LEU A 65 4.19 -4.47 18.25
CA LEU A 65 5.17 -3.54 17.70
C LEU A 65 5.82 -2.68 18.79
N ASN A 66 5.77 -3.11 20.05
CA ASN A 66 6.18 -2.34 21.22
C ASN A 66 7.64 -1.84 21.21
N ASN A 67 8.51 -2.50 20.43
CA ASN A 67 9.91 -2.12 20.28
C ASN A 67 10.17 -1.18 19.10
N LYS A 68 9.11 -0.71 18.41
CA LYS A 68 9.21 0.14 17.22
C LYS A 68 8.52 1.48 17.44
N ILE A 69 9.13 2.52 16.93
CA ILE A 69 8.58 3.89 16.95
C ILE A 69 8.16 4.25 15.52
N PHE A 70 6.91 4.64 15.37
CA PHE A 70 6.35 5.07 14.10
C PHE A 70 6.14 6.58 14.06
N THR A 71 6.60 7.19 13.00
CA THR A 71 6.24 8.55 12.62
C THR A 71 5.65 8.54 11.22
N ALA A 72 4.65 9.36 10.97
CA ALA A 72 4.02 9.48 9.67
C ALA A 72 4.01 10.94 9.22
N GLN A 73 4.36 11.17 7.96
CA GLN A 73 4.43 12.49 7.36
C GLN A 73 3.75 12.47 6.00
N PRO A 74 2.72 13.27 5.77
CA PRO A 74 2.17 13.47 4.43
C PRO A 74 3.13 14.34 3.61
N LEU A 75 3.43 13.92 2.40
CA LEU A 75 4.29 14.61 1.45
C LEU A 75 3.60 14.62 0.08
N ARG A 76 3.93 15.61 -0.74
CA ARG A 76 3.46 15.61 -2.13
C ARG A 76 4.32 14.66 -2.94
N SER A 77 3.69 13.77 -3.71
CA SER A 77 4.40 12.73 -4.47
C SER A 77 5.46 13.28 -5.43
N HIS A 78 5.22 14.46 -6.02
CA HIS A 78 6.21 15.11 -6.91
C HIS A 78 7.49 15.60 -6.20
N GLU A 79 7.50 15.68 -4.87
CA GLU A 79 8.65 16.11 -4.07
C GLU A 79 9.53 14.92 -3.63
N VAL A 80 9.03 13.69 -3.77
CA VAL A 80 9.70 12.47 -3.23
C VAL A 80 9.73 11.36 -4.25
N ILE A 81 10.92 11.04 -4.75
CA ILE A 81 11.14 9.99 -5.76
C ILE A 81 10.56 8.64 -5.33
N GLY A 82 10.67 8.28 -4.05
CA GLY A 82 10.11 7.03 -3.53
C GLY A 82 8.58 6.96 -3.64
N LEU A 83 7.86 8.09 -3.45
CA LEU A 83 6.41 8.14 -3.66
C LEU A 83 6.05 8.06 -5.14
N GLN A 84 6.78 8.75 -6.01
CA GLN A 84 6.58 8.63 -7.46
C GLN A 84 6.78 7.19 -7.96
N LEU A 85 7.81 6.51 -7.45
CA LEU A 85 8.05 5.11 -7.77
C LEU A 85 6.92 4.21 -7.25
N ALA A 86 6.43 4.45 -6.04
CA ALA A 86 5.29 3.71 -5.48
C ALA A 86 4.02 3.90 -6.33
N ASP A 87 3.74 5.12 -6.78
CA ASP A 87 2.62 5.43 -7.68
C ASP A 87 2.76 4.71 -9.03
N LEU A 88 3.96 4.70 -9.60
CA LEU A 88 4.24 4.02 -10.86
C LEU A 88 4.00 2.51 -10.75
N ILE A 89 4.53 1.88 -9.71
CA ILE A 89 4.36 0.44 -9.45
C ILE A 89 2.89 0.12 -9.18
N THR A 90 2.22 0.90 -8.33
CA THR A 90 0.80 0.73 -8.03
C THR A 90 -0.04 0.87 -9.30
N GLY A 91 0.27 1.86 -10.14
CA GLY A 91 -0.37 2.06 -11.43
C GLY A 91 -0.21 0.86 -12.37
N ALA A 92 0.98 0.26 -12.41
CA ALA A 92 1.23 -0.95 -13.21
C ALA A 92 0.43 -2.16 -12.69
N VAL A 93 0.42 -2.39 -11.37
CA VAL A 93 -0.39 -3.45 -10.75
C VAL A 93 -1.87 -3.26 -11.05
N MET A 94 -2.38 -2.04 -10.89
CA MET A 94 -3.77 -1.72 -11.23
C MET A 94 -4.08 -1.96 -12.71
N TYR A 95 -3.15 -1.61 -13.60
CA TYR A 95 -3.33 -1.81 -15.03
C TYR A 95 -3.34 -3.27 -15.42
N ALA A 96 -2.41 -4.08 -14.88
CA ALA A 96 -2.34 -5.52 -15.12
C ALA A 96 -3.64 -6.24 -14.70
N ASN A 97 -4.33 -5.73 -13.68
CA ASN A 97 -5.56 -6.31 -13.15
C ASN A 97 -6.85 -5.74 -13.77
N LYS A 98 -6.75 -4.89 -14.81
CA LYS A 98 -7.92 -4.47 -15.58
C LYS A 98 -8.39 -5.57 -16.54
N PRO A 99 -9.68 -5.57 -16.94
CA PRO A 99 -10.12 -6.39 -18.07
C PRO A 99 -9.26 -6.13 -19.32
N ILE A 100 -8.95 -7.17 -20.09
CA ILE A 100 -8.10 -7.07 -21.29
C ILE A 100 -8.61 -5.99 -22.26
N SER A 101 -9.94 -5.86 -22.42
CA SER A 101 -10.57 -4.82 -23.24
C SER A 101 -10.22 -3.37 -22.82
N GLN A 102 -9.72 -3.17 -21.60
CA GLN A 102 -9.31 -1.87 -21.07
C GLN A 102 -7.79 -1.68 -21.04
N GLN A 103 -7.03 -2.66 -21.54
CA GLN A 103 -5.57 -2.63 -21.57
C GLN A 103 -5.04 -2.18 -22.95
N ALA A 104 -5.43 -0.98 -23.39
CA ALA A 104 -5.10 -0.47 -24.72
C ALA A 104 -3.72 0.24 -24.83
N SER A 105 -3.08 0.58 -23.70
CA SER A 105 -1.84 1.36 -23.69
C SER A 105 -0.61 0.46 -23.77
N GLU A 106 0.16 0.54 -24.86
CA GLU A 106 1.39 -0.24 -25.04
C GLU A 106 2.45 0.13 -23.98
N ALA A 107 2.67 1.42 -23.73
CA ALA A 107 3.62 1.84 -22.70
C ALA A 107 3.32 1.26 -21.31
N LYS A 108 2.04 1.10 -20.95
CA LYS A 108 1.66 0.46 -19.67
C LYS A 108 1.86 -1.05 -19.71
N LYS A 109 1.67 -1.70 -20.85
CA LYS A 109 1.97 -3.12 -21.02
C LYS A 109 3.47 -3.38 -20.89
N GLU A 110 4.28 -2.54 -21.51
CA GLU A 110 5.75 -2.61 -21.40
C GLU A 110 6.21 -2.43 -19.96
N LEU A 111 5.64 -1.46 -19.22
CA LEU A 111 5.93 -1.27 -17.81
C LEU A 111 5.54 -2.49 -16.96
N VAL A 112 4.38 -3.09 -17.20
CA VAL A 112 3.94 -4.33 -16.53
C VAL A 112 4.94 -5.43 -16.82
N HIS A 113 5.28 -5.66 -18.09
CA HIS A 113 6.24 -6.68 -18.49
C HIS A 113 7.61 -6.47 -17.83
N PHE A 114 8.12 -5.23 -17.86
CA PHE A 114 9.39 -4.86 -17.21
C PHE A 114 9.38 -5.21 -15.72
N LEU A 115 8.33 -4.85 -14.99
CA LEU A 115 8.21 -5.14 -13.56
C LEU A 115 8.08 -6.64 -13.29
N GLU A 116 7.34 -7.39 -14.11
CA GLU A 116 7.23 -8.83 -13.98
C GLU A 116 8.57 -9.54 -14.20
N VAL A 117 9.36 -9.10 -15.17
CA VAL A 117 10.73 -9.61 -15.41
C VAL A 117 11.65 -9.24 -14.22
N LEU A 118 11.64 -7.97 -13.81
CA LEU A 118 12.50 -7.49 -12.72
C LEU A 118 12.23 -8.20 -11.38
N THR A 119 10.96 -8.48 -11.09
CA THR A 119 10.55 -9.11 -9.83
C THR A 119 10.46 -10.62 -9.91
N SER A 120 10.50 -11.19 -11.12
CA SER A 120 10.20 -12.61 -11.40
C SER A 120 8.82 -13.03 -10.87
N GLN A 121 7.86 -12.10 -10.84
CA GLN A 121 6.51 -12.30 -10.30
C GLN A 121 5.45 -11.75 -11.26
N LYS A 122 4.31 -12.42 -11.34
CA LYS A 122 3.15 -11.90 -12.06
C LYS A 122 2.44 -10.83 -11.25
N LEU A 123 2.16 -9.66 -11.85
CA LEU A 123 1.45 -8.58 -11.18
C LEU A 123 -0.05 -8.87 -10.99
N THR A 124 -0.54 -9.97 -11.53
CA THR A 124 -1.93 -10.46 -11.38
C THR A 124 -2.08 -11.51 -10.27
N GLU A 125 -0.98 -11.92 -9.64
CA GLU A 125 -0.96 -12.96 -8.63
C GLU A 125 -0.40 -12.45 -7.31
N GLY A 126 -0.92 -12.97 -6.20
CA GLY A 126 -0.37 -12.69 -4.87
C GLY A 126 0.96 -13.40 -4.67
N THR A 127 1.89 -12.74 -4.01
CA THR A 127 3.18 -13.35 -3.65
C THR A 127 3.09 -14.09 -2.31
N ALA A 128 4.07 -14.96 -2.05
CA ALA A 128 4.19 -15.58 -0.73
C ALA A 128 4.38 -14.50 0.36
N PRO A 129 3.80 -14.66 1.55
CA PRO A 129 3.98 -13.72 2.66
C PRO A 129 5.46 -13.51 3.05
N SER A 130 6.32 -14.49 2.76
CA SER A 130 7.76 -14.46 3.00
C SER A 130 8.58 -13.74 1.92
N SER A 131 7.96 -13.25 0.84
CA SER A 131 8.66 -12.50 -0.20
C SER A 131 9.24 -11.21 0.38
N GLU A 132 10.57 -11.06 0.32
CA GLU A 132 11.27 -9.95 0.98
C GLU A 132 11.33 -8.67 0.14
N LYS A 133 11.62 -8.80 -1.15
CA LYS A 133 11.89 -7.64 -2.04
C LYS A 133 10.65 -7.07 -2.70
N PHE A 134 9.69 -7.92 -3.03
CA PHE A 134 8.46 -7.52 -3.69
C PHE A 134 7.32 -8.39 -3.16
N ASN A 135 6.31 -7.76 -2.58
CA ASN A 135 5.18 -8.47 -2.01
C ASN A 135 3.86 -7.87 -2.48
N LEU A 136 3.06 -8.68 -3.16
CA LEU A 136 1.70 -8.34 -3.58
C LEU A 136 0.68 -9.11 -2.74
N PHE A 137 -0.17 -8.37 -2.07
CA PHE A 137 -1.27 -8.91 -1.29
C PHE A 137 -2.60 -8.61 -1.95
N PHE A 138 -3.32 -9.64 -2.34
CA PHE A 138 -4.68 -9.53 -2.86
C PHE A 138 -5.68 -9.77 -1.74
N TRP A 139 -6.26 -8.69 -1.24
CA TRP A 139 -7.33 -8.80 -0.26
C TRP A 139 -8.64 -9.24 -0.93
N LYS A 140 -9.24 -10.31 -0.41
CA LYS A 140 -10.57 -10.76 -0.82
C LYS A 140 -11.53 -10.47 0.35
N PRO A 141 -12.62 -9.70 0.12
CA PRO A 141 -13.64 -9.53 1.15
C PRO A 141 -14.15 -10.90 1.58
N GLY A 142 -14.23 -11.14 2.88
CA GLY A 142 -14.89 -12.33 3.42
C GLY A 142 -16.35 -12.39 2.94
N LYS A 143 -16.87 -13.61 2.71
CA LYS A 143 -18.27 -13.84 2.36
C LYS A 143 -19.19 -13.47 3.52
#